data_7a5b140e642508bc6999bf6809a64bf7
#
_entry.id   7a5b140e642508bc6999bf6809a64bf7
#
_cell.length_a   1.000
_cell.length_b   1.000
_cell.length_c   1.000
_cell.angle_alpha   90.00
_cell.angle_beta   90.00
_cell.angle_gamma   90.00
#
_symmetry.space_group_name_H-M   'P 1'
#
loop_
_entity.id
_entity.type
_entity.pdbx_description
1 polymer ?
#
loop_
_entity_poly.entity_id
_entity_poly.type
_entity_poly.pdbx_seq_one_letter_code
_entity_poly.pdbx_strand_id
1 'polypeptide(L)'
;MELYTEKEVYRPFWEKDSALLETELGCSWHKCAFCDFTKDDFYIFPLEEIEKKAKMLVPYAKAKRRIFLLGENPFVMDTGKILAITGYVERYMPWIHEISMYARVDDVLRKDERELLVLRKKGICHLHIGIESGNAKVLKQMNKGVTPEQGIEACERLQRAGITYSVTVIPGLGGKKMSEEHAEDTAKFLNVIQPERIWMIGLKIWNDTDLYKQYNQGLFVPLDLRSRMMEAKKILENLKMSDCI
;
A
#
# COMPACT_ATOMS: atom_id res chain seq x y z
N MET A 1 -17.82 10.94 19.53
CA MET A 1 -16.86 10.11 18.77
C MET A 1 -16.86 10.63 17.34
N GLU A 2 -15.71 10.92 16.79
CA GLU A 2 -15.56 11.34 15.40
C GLU A 2 -15.40 10.12 14.49
N LEU A 3 -15.80 10.25 13.21
CA LEU A 3 -15.68 9.17 12.24
C LEU A 3 -14.20 8.93 11.87
N TYR A 4 -13.43 10.02 11.82
CA TYR A 4 -11.99 10.00 11.51
C TYR A 4 -11.22 10.73 12.60
N THR A 5 -10.09 10.17 12.98
CA THR A 5 -9.17 10.76 13.96
C THR A 5 -8.30 11.84 13.32
N GLU A 6 -7.89 11.61 12.07
CA GLU A 6 -7.07 12.54 11.30
C GLU A 6 -7.91 13.45 10.40
N LYS A 7 -7.44 14.69 10.20
CA LYS A 7 -8.06 15.63 9.28
C LYS A 7 -7.77 15.32 7.82
N GLU A 8 -6.61 14.73 7.54
CA GLU A 8 -6.18 14.33 6.21
C GLU A 8 -6.24 12.83 6.08
N VAL A 9 -6.94 12.38 5.06
CA VAL A 9 -7.14 10.95 4.80
C VAL A 9 -6.38 10.57 3.55
N TYR A 10 -5.42 9.67 3.69
CA TYR A 10 -4.64 9.15 2.58
C TYR A 10 -5.28 7.90 2.00
N ARG A 11 -5.56 7.96 0.70
CA ARG A 11 -6.06 6.82 -0.07
C ARG A 11 -5.65 6.96 -1.54
N PRO A 12 -5.58 5.87 -2.33
CA PRO A 12 -5.42 5.94 -3.76
C PRO A 12 -6.58 6.74 -4.40
N PHE A 13 -6.30 7.52 -5.44
CA PHE A 13 -7.31 8.39 -6.04
C PHE A 13 -8.51 7.61 -6.63
N TRP A 14 -8.31 6.36 -7.06
CA TRP A 14 -9.38 5.50 -7.55
C TRP A 14 -10.27 4.93 -6.43
N GLU A 15 -9.89 5.09 -5.16
CA GLU A 15 -10.75 4.82 -4.00
C GLU A 15 -11.61 6.04 -3.58
N LYS A 16 -11.63 7.11 -4.41
CA LYS A 16 -12.41 8.33 -4.12
C LYS A 16 -13.90 8.08 -3.88
N ASP A 17 -14.44 7.05 -4.53
CA ASP A 17 -15.86 6.69 -4.43
C ASP A 17 -16.14 5.60 -3.39
N SER A 18 -15.13 5.07 -2.72
CA SER A 18 -15.28 4.10 -1.64
C SER A 18 -15.81 4.76 -0.36
N ALA A 19 -16.58 4.02 0.44
CA ALA A 19 -16.81 4.38 1.83
C ALA A 19 -15.49 4.18 2.60
N LEU A 20 -15.24 4.99 3.63
CA LEU A 20 -13.98 4.96 4.34
C LEU A 20 -14.23 4.56 5.80
N LEU A 21 -13.67 3.45 6.24
CA LEU A 21 -13.76 2.96 7.61
C LEU A 21 -12.37 2.97 8.25
N GLU A 22 -12.15 3.87 9.20
CA GLU A 22 -10.90 3.96 9.92
C GLU A 22 -10.72 2.77 10.87
N THR A 23 -9.63 2.04 10.72
CA THR A 23 -9.35 0.81 11.46
C THR A 23 -8.00 0.82 12.17
N GLU A 24 -7.09 1.70 11.71
CA GLU A 24 -5.71 1.76 12.18
C GLU A 24 -5.14 3.13 11.91
N LEU A 25 -4.14 3.53 12.67
CA LEU A 25 -3.30 4.73 12.53
C LEU A 25 -1.83 4.34 12.52
N GLY A 26 -1.03 5.10 11.79
CA GLY A 26 0.40 4.91 11.70
C GLY A 26 0.78 3.62 10.98
N CYS A 27 2.06 3.38 10.77
CA CYS A 27 2.56 2.21 10.04
C CYS A 27 3.26 1.24 10.98
N SER A 28 2.90 -0.04 10.93
CA SER A 28 3.51 -1.10 11.74
C SER A 28 5.03 -1.26 11.54
N TRP A 29 5.56 -0.85 10.40
CA TRP A 29 7.00 -0.90 10.11
C TRP A 29 7.75 0.32 10.63
N HIS A 30 7.26 1.51 10.35
CA HIS A 30 7.77 2.80 10.86
C HIS A 30 9.29 3.04 10.68
N LYS A 31 9.91 2.49 9.64
CA LYS A 31 11.37 2.52 9.45
C LYS A 31 11.83 2.90 8.04
N CYS A 32 10.89 3.15 7.11
CA CYS A 32 11.27 3.55 5.76
C CYS A 32 11.96 4.91 5.77
N ALA A 33 13.18 4.98 5.25
CA ALA A 33 14.00 6.19 5.30
C ALA A 33 13.38 7.41 4.58
N PHE A 34 12.46 7.18 3.64
CA PHE A 34 11.83 8.22 2.81
C PHE A 34 10.43 8.63 3.30
N CYS A 35 9.82 7.87 4.20
CA CYS A 35 8.38 7.98 4.50
C CYS A 35 8.09 9.01 5.57
N ASP A 36 7.12 9.89 5.27
CA ASP A 36 6.62 10.93 6.17
C ASP A 36 5.25 10.58 6.81
N PHE A 37 4.56 9.57 6.27
CA PHE A 37 3.24 9.16 6.75
C PHE A 37 3.25 8.50 8.13
N THR A 38 4.41 8.26 8.71
CA THR A 38 4.58 7.46 9.92
C THR A 38 4.91 8.31 11.12
N LYS A 39 4.39 9.56 11.16
CA LYS A 39 4.59 10.45 12.32
C LYS A 39 3.75 10.05 13.51
N ASP A 40 2.63 9.35 13.26
CA ASP A 40 1.74 8.90 14.30
C ASP A 40 2.17 7.55 14.84
N ASP A 41 1.97 7.35 16.14
CA ASP A 41 2.21 6.05 16.76
C ASP A 41 1.29 5.01 16.14
N PHE A 42 1.85 3.84 15.84
CA PHE A 42 1.08 2.73 15.31
C PHE A 42 0.01 2.28 16.31
N TYR A 43 -1.25 2.32 15.90
CA TYR A 43 -2.37 1.97 16.74
C TYR A 43 -3.49 1.30 15.94
N ILE A 44 -3.88 0.10 16.34
CA ILE A 44 -5.05 -0.60 15.80
C ILE A 44 -6.23 -0.37 16.72
N PHE A 45 -7.31 0.23 16.22
CA PHE A 45 -8.50 0.49 17.03
C PHE A 45 -9.12 -0.79 17.60
N PRO A 46 -9.67 -0.74 18.84
CA PRO A 46 -10.47 -1.83 19.39
C PRO A 46 -11.67 -2.17 18.50
N LEU A 47 -12.06 -3.44 18.45
CA LEU A 47 -13.18 -3.89 17.61
C LEU A 47 -14.48 -3.15 17.92
N GLU A 48 -14.72 -2.85 19.19
CA GLU A 48 -15.91 -2.11 19.65
C GLU A 48 -15.95 -0.69 19.09
N GLU A 49 -14.78 -0.07 18.92
CA GLU A 49 -14.66 1.27 18.35
C GLU A 49 -14.85 1.22 16.83
N ILE A 50 -14.23 0.27 16.15
CA ILE A 50 -14.43 0.04 14.71
C ILE A 50 -15.90 -0.26 14.41
N GLU A 51 -16.57 -1.06 15.24
CA GLU A 51 -18.00 -1.33 15.10
C GLU A 51 -18.84 -0.06 15.22
N LYS A 52 -18.55 0.82 16.19
CA LYS A 52 -19.22 2.11 16.34
C LYS A 52 -19.00 3.01 15.12
N LYS A 53 -17.74 3.10 14.62
CA LYS A 53 -17.42 3.85 13.39
C LYS A 53 -18.17 3.25 12.18
N ALA A 54 -18.26 1.93 12.05
CA ALA A 54 -19.04 1.27 10.99
C ALA A 54 -20.53 1.65 11.05
N LYS A 55 -21.15 1.68 12.23
CA LYS A 55 -22.55 2.13 12.41
C LYS A 55 -22.72 3.60 12.00
N MET A 56 -21.81 4.48 12.41
CA MET A 56 -21.81 5.89 12.04
C MET A 56 -21.65 6.13 10.53
N LEU A 57 -20.93 5.23 9.84
CA LEU A 57 -20.66 5.33 8.41
C LEU A 57 -21.89 5.01 7.55
N VAL A 58 -22.86 4.24 8.05
CA VAL A 58 -24.05 3.77 7.31
C VAL A 58 -24.75 4.84 6.48
N PRO A 59 -25.07 6.05 7.00
CA PRO A 59 -25.76 7.09 6.23
C PRO A 59 -24.95 7.57 5.01
N TYR A 60 -23.63 7.58 5.11
CA TYR A 60 -22.70 8.06 4.09
C TYR A 60 -22.33 7.00 3.06
N ALA A 61 -22.57 5.72 3.39
CA ALA A 61 -22.21 4.58 2.57
C ALA A 61 -23.34 4.07 1.67
N LYS A 62 -24.58 4.60 1.77
CA LYS A 62 -25.77 4.08 1.05
C LYS A 62 -25.61 3.96 -0.48
N ALA A 63 -24.89 4.88 -1.09
CA ALA A 63 -24.65 4.88 -2.54
C ALA A 63 -23.32 4.20 -2.93
N LYS A 64 -22.58 3.65 -1.97
CA LYS A 64 -21.26 3.05 -2.19
C LYS A 64 -21.37 1.55 -2.41
N ARG A 65 -20.49 0.99 -3.22
CA ARG A 65 -20.39 -0.45 -3.49
C ARG A 65 -19.16 -1.07 -2.84
N ARG A 66 -18.16 -0.23 -2.57
CA ARG A 66 -16.87 -0.60 -2.01
C ARG A 66 -16.61 0.17 -0.72
N ILE A 67 -15.89 -0.45 0.21
CA ILE A 67 -15.34 0.17 1.40
C ILE A 67 -13.83 0.04 1.41
N PHE A 68 -13.16 1.11 1.76
CA PHE A 68 -11.72 1.14 1.98
C PHE A 68 -11.46 1.20 3.49
N LEU A 69 -10.75 0.21 4.03
CA LEU A 69 -10.31 0.24 5.41
C LEU A 69 -9.13 1.20 5.53
N LEU A 70 -9.35 2.29 6.24
CA LEU A 70 -8.35 3.33 6.44
C LEU A 70 -7.31 2.93 7.48
N GLY A 71 -6.13 3.40 7.25
CA GLY A 71 -4.88 3.24 7.96
C GLY A 71 -3.75 3.13 6.95
N GLU A 72 -2.49 3.22 7.38
CA GLU A 72 -1.33 3.12 6.48
C GLU A 72 -0.95 1.67 6.17
N ASN A 73 -1.45 0.73 7.00
CA ASN A 73 -1.20 -0.71 6.79
C ASN A 73 -2.24 -1.61 7.51
N PRO A 74 -3.54 -1.47 7.27
CA PRO A 74 -4.56 -2.25 7.98
C PRO A 74 -4.42 -3.77 7.78
N PHE A 75 -3.79 -4.23 6.70
CA PHE A 75 -3.60 -5.66 6.45
C PHE A 75 -2.62 -6.33 7.42
N VAL A 76 -1.92 -5.56 8.27
CA VAL A 76 -1.09 -6.08 9.37
C VAL A 76 -1.91 -6.82 10.43
N MET A 77 -3.20 -6.46 10.60
CA MET A 77 -4.10 -7.13 11.54
C MET A 77 -4.15 -8.64 11.29
N ASP A 78 -4.29 -9.40 12.37
CA ASP A 78 -4.55 -10.83 12.25
C ASP A 78 -5.85 -11.11 11.49
N THR A 79 -5.94 -12.30 10.90
CA THR A 79 -7.07 -12.72 10.07
C THR A 79 -8.39 -12.68 10.85
N GLY A 80 -8.38 -13.04 12.14
CA GLY A 80 -9.58 -13.00 13.00
C GLY A 80 -10.14 -11.60 13.15
N LYS A 81 -9.27 -10.60 13.36
CA LYS A 81 -9.66 -9.20 13.48
C LYS A 81 -10.23 -8.66 12.16
N ILE A 82 -9.57 -8.93 11.03
CA ILE A 82 -10.09 -8.54 9.71
C ILE A 82 -11.47 -9.18 9.46
N LEU A 83 -11.65 -10.45 9.79
CA LEU A 83 -12.94 -11.14 9.66
C LEU A 83 -14.03 -10.54 10.55
N ALA A 84 -13.71 -10.11 11.77
CA ALA A 84 -14.66 -9.39 12.60
C ALA A 84 -15.11 -8.07 11.95
N ILE A 85 -14.17 -7.31 11.38
CA ILE A 85 -14.46 -6.06 10.67
C ILE A 85 -15.32 -6.31 9.43
N THR A 86 -15.00 -7.35 8.62
CA THR A 86 -15.85 -7.72 7.47
C THR A 86 -17.26 -8.10 7.93
N GLY A 87 -17.39 -8.75 9.09
CA GLY A 87 -18.70 -9.07 9.71
C GLY A 87 -19.49 -7.82 10.09
N TYR A 88 -18.85 -6.75 10.54
CA TYR A 88 -19.53 -5.46 10.78
C TYR A 88 -19.99 -4.82 9.47
N VAL A 89 -19.16 -4.85 8.42
CA VAL A 89 -19.55 -4.35 7.10
C VAL A 89 -20.75 -5.13 6.57
N GLU A 90 -20.72 -6.46 6.61
CA GLU A 90 -21.83 -7.33 6.18
C GLU A 90 -23.12 -7.04 6.98
N ARG A 91 -23.02 -6.84 8.29
CA ARG A 91 -24.17 -6.58 9.17
C ARG A 91 -24.81 -5.21 8.95
N TYR A 92 -24.02 -4.15 8.82
CA TYR A 92 -24.53 -2.77 8.79
C TYR A 92 -24.64 -2.18 7.40
N MET A 93 -23.89 -2.72 6.44
CA MET A 93 -23.82 -2.25 5.05
C MET A 93 -23.86 -3.44 4.08
N PRO A 94 -24.94 -4.29 4.10
CA PRO A 94 -24.99 -5.54 3.33
C PRO A 94 -24.95 -5.35 1.82
N TRP A 95 -25.06 -4.12 1.33
CA TRP A 95 -24.91 -3.79 -0.09
C TRP A 95 -23.46 -3.55 -0.53
N ILE A 96 -22.52 -3.52 0.43
CA ILE A 96 -21.08 -3.44 0.16
C ILE A 96 -20.51 -4.85 0.10
N HIS A 97 -19.90 -5.18 -1.05
CA HIS A 97 -19.34 -6.51 -1.30
C HIS A 97 -17.84 -6.49 -1.59
N GLU A 98 -17.26 -5.30 -1.72
CA GLU A 98 -15.86 -5.11 -2.05
C GLU A 98 -15.16 -4.34 -0.93
N ILE A 99 -14.12 -4.94 -0.38
CA ILE A 99 -13.29 -4.36 0.67
C ILE A 99 -11.85 -4.29 0.19
N SER A 100 -11.27 -3.11 0.29
CA SER A 100 -9.88 -2.83 -0.07
C SER A 100 -9.14 -2.15 1.08
N MET A 101 -7.82 -2.21 1.08
CA MET A 101 -6.96 -1.57 2.07
C MET A 101 -5.51 -1.52 1.62
N TYR A 102 -4.70 -0.75 2.34
CA TYR A 102 -3.26 -0.84 2.19
C TYR A 102 -2.69 -2.10 2.83
N ALA A 103 -1.62 -2.60 2.24
CA ALA A 103 -0.88 -3.75 2.73
C ALA A 103 0.62 -3.60 2.50
N ARG A 104 1.41 -4.24 3.34
CA ARG A 104 2.83 -4.46 3.12
C ARG A 104 3.07 -5.90 2.64
N VAL A 105 4.14 -6.10 1.92
CA VAL A 105 4.57 -7.42 1.44
C VAL A 105 4.71 -8.44 2.58
N ASP A 106 5.37 -8.05 3.67
CA ASP A 106 5.59 -8.91 4.83
C ASP A 106 4.29 -9.30 5.56
N ASP A 107 3.25 -8.47 5.52
CA ASP A 107 1.95 -8.80 6.10
C ASP A 107 1.15 -9.79 5.24
N VAL A 108 1.31 -9.74 3.93
CA VAL A 108 0.78 -10.78 3.03
C VAL A 108 1.46 -12.11 3.30
N LEU A 109 2.79 -12.10 3.45
CA LEU A 109 3.57 -13.32 3.69
C LEU A 109 3.33 -13.97 5.05
N ARG A 110 2.90 -13.18 6.07
CA ARG A 110 2.51 -13.71 7.39
C ARG A 110 1.22 -14.52 7.35
N LYS A 111 0.35 -14.30 6.37
CA LYS A 111 -0.90 -15.04 6.21
C LYS A 111 -0.67 -16.28 5.35
N ASP A 112 -1.23 -17.40 5.78
CA ASP A 112 -1.20 -18.61 4.98
C ASP A 112 -2.24 -18.55 3.84
N GLU A 113 -2.18 -19.53 2.95
CA GLU A 113 -3.05 -19.57 1.77
C GLU A 113 -4.53 -19.74 2.14
N ARG A 114 -4.83 -20.48 3.23
CA ARG A 114 -6.19 -20.67 3.72
C ARG A 114 -6.76 -19.38 4.28
N GLU A 115 -5.96 -18.62 5.00
CA GLU A 115 -6.33 -17.31 5.54
C GLU A 115 -6.66 -16.32 4.41
N LEU A 116 -5.81 -16.25 3.37
CA LEU A 116 -6.05 -15.40 2.21
C LEU A 116 -7.34 -15.79 1.47
N LEU A 117 -7.58 -17.09 1.27
CA LEU A 117 -8.82 -17.58 0.65
C LEU A 117 -10.08 -17.25 1.48
N VAL A 118 -10.00 -17.37 2.81
CA VAL A 118 -11.11 -16.99 3.71
C VAL A 118 -11.37 -15.49 3.65
N LEU A 119 -10.34 -14.66 3.69
CA LEU A 119 -10.44 -13.21 3.55
C LEU A 119 -11.07 -12.83 2.20
N ARG A 120 -10.65 -13.48 1.10
CA ARG A 120 -11.24 -13.25 -0.23
C ARG A 120 -12.75 -13.57 -0.25
N LYS A 121 -13.16 -14.70 0.34
CA LYS A 121 -14.57 -15.09 0.45
C LYS A 121 -15.39 -14.10 1.27
N LYS A 122 -14.77 -13.38 2.19
CA LYS A 122 -15.39 -12.36 3.05
C LYS A 122 -15.33 -10.94 2.48
N GLY A 123 -15.01 -10.81 1.19
CA GLY A 123 -15.09 -9.55 0.47
C GLY A 123 -13.78 -8.77 0.37
N ILE A 124 -12.66 -9.24 0.95
CA ILE A 124 -11.34 -8.63 0.70
C ILE A 124 -10.97 -8.93 -0.74
N CYS A 125 -11.14 -7.94 -1.62
CA CYS A 125 -10.98 -8.14 -3.06
C CYS A 125 -9.74 -7.47 -3.64
N HIS A 126 -9.23 -6.42 -2.99
CA HIS A 126 -8.12 -5.64 -3.53
C HIS A 126 -7.20 -5.12 -2.44
N LEU A 127 -5.88 -5.23 -2.66
CA LEU A 127 -4.86 -4.65 -1.78
C LEU A 127 -4.01 -3.62 -2.54
N HIS A 128 -3.68 -2.52 -1.86
CA HIS A 128 -2.75 -1.51 -2.35
C HIS A 128 -1.40 -1.72 -1.68
N ILE A 129 -0.41 -2.20 -2.43
CA ILE A 129 0.87 -2.65 -1.87
C ILE A 129 1.96 -1.65 -2.19
N GLY A 130 2.58 -1.10 -1.15
CA GLY A 130 3.80 -0.31 -1.29
C GLY A 130 5.00 -1.19 -1.65
N ILE A 131 5.33 -1.32 -2.92
CA ILE A 131 6.54 -2.00 -3.40
C ILE A 131 7.72 -1.03 -3.44
N GLU A 132 7.51 0.16 -3.97
CA GLU A 132 8.38 1.31 -4.13
C GLU A 132 9.51 1.11 -5.13
N SER A 133 10.10 -0.09 -5.22
CA SER A 133 11.22 -0.43 -6.10
C SER A 133 11.29 -1.94 -6.35
N GLY A 134 11.72 -2.33 -7.53
CA GLY A 134 12.13 -3.71 -7.84
C GLY A 134 13.61 -3.98 -7.60
N ASN A 135 14.39 -2.97 -7.14
CA ASN A 135 15.83 -3.12 -6.91
C ASN A 135 16.14 -3.38 -5.43
N ALA A 136 16.78 -4.52 -5.14
CA ALA A 136 17.10 -4.95 -3.77
C ALA A 136 18.00 -3.96 -3.00
N LYS A 137 18.97 -3.32 -3.68
CA LYS A 137 19.88 -2.35 -3.05
C LYS A 137 19.11 -1.08 -2.65
N VAL A 138 18.19 -0.61 -3.52
CA VAL A 138 17.34 0.55 -3.24
C VAL A 138 16.42 0.26 -2.05
N LEU A 139 15.74 -0.89 -2.04
CA LEU A 139 14.88 -1.28 -0.92
C LEU A 139 15.66 -1.37 0.40
N LYS A 140 16.87 -1.94 0.36
CA LYS A 140 17.76 -2.00 1.54
C LYS A 140 18.19 -0.61 2.00
N GLN A 141 18.63 0.26 1.08
CA GLN A 141 19.04 1.64 1.40
C GLN A 141 17.89 2.44 2.01
N MET A 142 16.68 2.23 1.52
CA MET A 142 15.47 2.88 1.98
C MET A 142 14.83 2.21 3.21
N ASN A 143 15.48 1.19 3.75
CA ASN A 143 14.99 0.43 4.91
C ASN A 143 13.54 -0.03 4.77
N LYS A 144 13.17 -0.50 3.57
CA LYS A 144 11.79 -0.96 3.30
C LYS A 144 11.44 -2.23 4.08
N GLY A 145 12.44 -3.04 4.44
CA GLY A 145 12.29 -4.25 5.24
C GLY A 145 11.84 -5.48 4.48
N VAL A 146 11.81 -5.42 3.15
CA VAL A 146 11.43 -6.52 2.27
C VAL A 146 12.35 -6.57 1.05
N THR A 147 12.39 -7.72 0.36
CA THR A 147 13.16 -7.91 -0.88
C THR A 147 12.23 -8.03 -2.09
N PRO A 148 12.76 -7.87 -3.33
CA PRO A 148 11.97 -8.10 -4.53
C PRO A 148 11.40 -9.53 -4.60
N GLU A 149 12.17 -10.55 -4.20
CA GLU A 149 11.75 -11.95 -4.19
C GLU A 149 10.56 -12.16 -3.25
N GLN A 150 10.59 -11.57 -2.07
CA GLN A 150 9.46 -11.55 -1.14
C GLN A 150 8.23 -10.84 -1.74
N GLY A 151 8.46 -9.77 -2.50
CA GLY A 151 7.40 -9.08 -3.24
C GLY A 151 6.74 -9.98 -4.28
N ILE A 152 7.53 -10.73 -5.05
CA ILE A 152 7.02 -11.70 -6.03
C ILE A 152 6.20 -12.78 -5.32
N GLU A 153 6.74 -13.41 -4.27
CA GLU A 153 6.04 -14.44 -3.51
C GLU A 153 4.70 -13.95 -2.94
N ALA A 154 4.67 -12.74 -2.38
CA ALA A 154 3.44 -12.15 -1.85
C ALA A 154 2.38 -11.96 -2.94
N CYS A 155 2.77 -11.42 -4.10
CA CYS A 155 1.88 -11.22 -5.23
C CYS A 155 1.36 -12.55 -5.79
N GLU A 156 2.18 -13.58 -5.90
CA GLU A 156 1.75 -14.93 -6.32
C GLU A 156 0.73 -15.55 -5.34
N ARG A 157 0.93 -15.37 -4.02
CA ARG A 157 -0.05 -15.83 -3.02
C ARG A 157 -1.39 -15.13 -3.18
N LEU A 158 -1.39 -13.82 -3.42
CA LEU A 158 -2.61 -13.04 -3.67
C LEU A 158 -3.31 -13.50 -4.95
N GLN A 159 -2.57 -13.73 -6.04
CA GLN A 159 -3.13 -14.23 -7.29
C GLN A 159 -3.80 -15.60 -7.09
N ARG A 160 -3.15 -16.55 -6.40
CA ARG A 160 -3.74 -17.85 -6.07
C ARG A 160 -5.01 -17.72 -5.21
N ALA A 161 -5.06 -16.74 -4.32
CA ALA A 161 -6.23 -16.47 -3.50
C ALA A 161 -7.36 -15.71 -4.24
N GLY A 162 -7.09 -15.21 -5.46
CA GLY A 162 -8.05 -14.38 -6.22
C GLY A 162 -8.23 -12.98 -5.65
N ILE A 163 -7.22 -12.46 -4.91
CA ILE A 163 -7.17 -11.08 -4.42
C ILE A 163 -6.36 -10.26 -5.42
N THR A 164 -6.96 -9.25 -6.03
CA THR A 164 -6.26 -8.35 -6.93
C THR A 164 -5.39 -7.35 -6.16
N TYR A 165 -4.45 -6.70 -6.82
CA TYR A 165 -3.62 -5.69 -6.17
C TYR A 165 -3.15 -4.61 -7.11
N SER A 166 -2.96 -3.43 -6.54
CA SER A 166 -2.23 -2.31 -7.12
C SER A 166 -0.90 -2.15 -6.40
N VAL A 167 0.09 -1.61 -7.08
CA VAL A 167 1.40 -1.36 -6.47
C VAL A 167 1.81 0.09 -6.59
N THR A 168 2.50 0.60 -5.57
CA THR A 168 3.18 1.90 -5.62
C THR A 168 4.63 1.70 -6.03
N VAL A 169 5.11 2.56 -6.92
CA VAL A 169 6.51 2.67 -7.35
C VAL A 169 6.94 4.12 -7.21
N ILE A 170 8.17 4.36 -6.73
CA ILE A 170 8.68 5.71 -6.49
C ILE A 170 9.86 6.02 -7.43
N PRO A 171 9.62 6.61 -8.63
CA PRO A 171 10.71 7.11 -9.46
C PRO A 171 11.59 8.10 -8.71
N GLY A 172 12.89 7.92 -8.81
CA GLY A 172 13.90 8.71 -8.12
C GLY A 172 14.36 8.13 -6.77
N LEU A 173 13.76 7.02 -6.30
CA LEU A 173 14.08 6.43 -4.99
C LEU A 173 15.54 5.96 -4.89
N GLY A 174 16.17 5.57 -6.01
CA GLY A 174 17.58 5.20 -6.08
C GLY A 174 18.55 6.39 -6.11
N GLY A 175 18.04 7.63 -6.21
CA GLY A 175 18.87 8.82 -6.42
C GLY A 175 19.65 8.77 -7.74
N LYS A 176 20.53 9.74 -7.97
CA LYS A 176 21.34 9.80 -9.22
C LYS A 176 22.21 8.57 -9.44
N LYS A 177 22.72 8.00 -8.36
CA LYS A 177 23.70 6.91 -8.43
C LYS A 177 23.11 5.60 -8.93
N MET A 178 21.83 5.34 -8.67
CA MET A 178 21.21 4.05 -8.94
C MET A 178 20.00 4.14 -9.88
N SER A 179 19.77 5.30 -10.51
CA SER A 179 18.57 5.55 -11.33
C SER A 179 18.40 4.53 -12.47
N GLU A 180 19.48 4.20 -13.16
CA GLU A 180 19.47 3.27 -14.30
C GLU A 180 19.12 1.84 -13.84
N GLU A 181 19.85 1.31 -12.84
CA GLU A 181 19.59 -0.01 -12.27
C GLU A 181 18.19 -0.08 -11.65
N HIS A 182 17.78 1.00 -10.97
CA HIS A 182 16.45 1.10 -10.37
C HIS A 182 15.34 0.97 -11.41
N ALA A 183 15.45 1.69 -12.54
CA ALA A 183 14.46 1.62 -13.61
C ALA A 183 14.37 0.21 -14.23
N GLU A 184 15.52 -0.40 -14.55
CA GLU A 184 15.58 -1.72 -15.18
C GLU A 184 15.01 -2.82 -14.28
N ASP A 185 15.47 -2.85 -13.03
CA ASP A 185 15.05 -3.89 -12.09
C ASP A 185 13.59 -3.73 -11.69
N THR A 186 13.11 -2.47 -11.58
CA THR A 186 11.71 -2.21 -11.29
C THR A 186 10.81 -2.66 -12.45
N ALA A 187 11.19 -2.40 -13.70
CA ALA A 187 10.44 -2.88 -14.85
C ALA A 187 10.42 -4.43 -14.93
N LYS A 188 11.58 -5.09 -14.69
CA LYS A 188 11.65 -6.56 -14.62
C LYS A 188 10.73 -7.12 -13.54
N PHE A 189 10.79 -6.54 -12.35
CA PHE A 189 9.95 -6.93 -11.22
C PHE A 189 8.45 -6.79 -11.55
N LEU A 190 8.04 -5.64 -12.07
CA LEU A 190 6.65 -5.38 -12.46
C LEU A 190 6.16 -6.36 -13.52
N ASN A 191 7.00 -6.70 -14.49
CA ASN A 191 6.69 -7.71 -15.52
C ASN A 191 6.46 -9.12 -14.96
N VAL A 192 7.04 -9.43 -13.81
CA VAL A 192 6.80 -10.72 -13.12
C VAL A 192 5.48 -10.70 -12.37
N ILE A 193 5.24 -9.65 -11.58
CA ILE A 193 4.08 -9.60 -10.68
C ILE A 193 2.76 -9.24 -11.36
N GLN A 194 2.78 -8.59 -12.54
CA GLN A 194 1.58 -8.23 -13.32
C GLN A 194 0.44 -7.61 -12.46
N PRO A 195 0.64 -6.45 -11.82
CA PRO A 195 -0.38 -5.82 -11.00
C PRO A 195 -1.52 -5.26 -11.86
N GLU A 196 -2.73 -5.13 -11.28
CA GLU A 196 -3.88 -4.49 -11.96
C GLU A 196 -3.61 -3.00 -12.25
N ARG A 197 -2.91 -2.32 -11.32
CA ARG A 197 -2.54 -0.89 -11.46
C ARG A 197 -1.16 -0.62 -10.90
N ILE A 198 -0.47 0.34 -11.51
CA ILE A 198 0.80 0.86 -11.01
C ILE A 198 0.62 2.35 -10.69
N TRP A 199 0.84 2.71 -9.44
CA TRP A 199 0.85 4.11 -9.02
C TRP A 199 2.28 4.60 -8.91
N MET A 200 2.71 5.40 -9.90
CA MET A 200 4.03 6.03 -9.90
C MET A 200 3.96 7.37 -9.16
N ILE A 201 4.55 7.40 -7.97
CA ILE A 201 4.64 8.60 -7.12
C ILE A 201 6.08 9.10 -7.13
N GLY A 202 6.30 10.31 -7.65
CA GLY A 202 7.66 10.89 -7.65
C GLY A 202 8.20 11.09 -6.23
N LEU A 203 9.46 10.72 -6.02
CA LEU A 203 10.10 10.91 -4.71
C LEU A 203 9.99 12.35 -4.23
N LYS A 204 9.48 12.53 -3.03
CA LYS A 204 9.57 13.76 -2.24
C LYS A 204 10.45 13.49 -1.02
N ILE A 205 11.42 14.36 -0.79
CA ILE A 205 12.26 14.30 0.42
C ILE A 205 11.58 15.15 1.47
N TRP A 206 11.08 14.49 2.51
CA TRP A 206 10.39 15.12 3.62
C TRP A 206 11.38 15.49 4.72
N ASN A 207 11.20 16.64 5.33
CA ASN A 207 11.95 17.03 6.53
C ASN A 207 11.76 15.96 7.62
N ASP A 208 12.75 15.83 8.49
CA ASP A 208 12.75 14.91 9.63
C ASP A 208 12.83 13.41 9.30
N THR A 209 12.94 13.06 7.99
CA THR A 209 13.20 11.67 7.57
C THR A 209 14.70 11.35 7.54
N ASP A 210 15.04 10.07 7.61
CA ASP A 210 16.44 9.64 7.46
C ASP A 210 17.00 9.94 6.06
N LEU A 211 16.14 9.91 5.04
CA LEU A 211 16.54 10.32 3.68
C LEU A 211 16.88 11.81 3.61
N TYR A 212 16.17 12.67 4.35
CA TYR A 212 16.50 14.10 4.44
C TYR A 212 17.86 14.32 5.10
N LYS A 213 18.19 13.56 6.16
CA LYS A 213 19.52 13.60 6.78
C LYS A 213 20.62 13.20 5.80
N GLN A 214 20.41 12.10 5.05
CA GLN A 214 21.35 11.65 4.00
C GLN A 214 21.51 12.69 2.90
N TYR A 215 20.42 13.34 2.48
CA TYR A 215 20.45 14.42 1.49
C TYR A 215 21.31 15.61 1.98
N ASN A 216 21.10 16.08 3.19
CA ASN A 216 21.86 17.20 3.75
C ASN A 216 23.36 16.87 3.96
N GLN A 217 23.69 15.60 4.14
CA GLN A 217 25.08 15.13 4.25
C GLN A 217 25.72 14.85 2.89
N GLY A 218 25.01 15.02 1.77
CA GLY A 218 25.49 14.70 0.43
C GLY A 218 25.62 13.20 0.14
N LEU A 219 25.10 12.35 1.01
CA LEU A 219 25.10 10.89 0.85
C LEU A 219 24.04 10.40 -0.13
N PHE A 220 22.95 11.16 -0.29
CA PHE A 220 21.89 10.94 -1.26
C PHE A 220 21.76 12.17 -2.18
N VAL A 221 21.84 11.96 -3.48
CA VAL A 221 21.67 13.01 -4.48
C VAL A 221 20.39 12.71 -5.26
N PRO A 222 19.32 13.51 -5.06
CA PRO A 222 18.06 13.26 -5.75
C PRO A 222 18.15 13.52 -7.25
N LEU A 223 17.27 12.90 -8.01
CA LEU A 223 17.04 13.28 -9.41
C LEU A 223 16.29 14.61 -9.48
N ASP A 224 16.67 15.45 -10.44
CA ASP A 224 15.82 16.56 -10.85
C ASP A 224 14.54 16.05 -11.54
N LEU A 225 13.58 16.94 -11.79
CA LEU A 225 12.30 16.57 -12.37
C LEU A 225 12.45 15.86 -13.72
N ARG A 226 13.32 16.37 -14.60
CA ARG A 226 13.58 15.81 -15.93
C ARG A 226 14.13 14.39 -15.83
N SER A 227 15.17 14.21 -15.03
CA SER A 227 15.81 12.90 -14.82
C SER A 227 14.84 11.88 -14.21
N ARG A 228 13.98 12.31 -13.27
CA ARG A 228 12.96 11.46 -12.68
C ARG A 228 11.89 11.06 -13.70
N MET A 229 11.48 11.97 -14.58
CA MET A 229 10.57 11.64 -15.68
C MET A 229 11.20 10.69 -16.69
N MET A 230 12.51 10.83 -16.96
CA MET A 230 13.23 9.90 -17.83
C MET A 230 13.34 8.49 -17.21
N GLU A 231 13.55 8.40 -15.89
CA GLU A 231 13.53 7.13 -15.16
C GLU A 231 12.14 6.48 -15.22
N ALA A 232 11.08 7.23 -14.95
CA ALA A 232 9.70 6.74 -15.07
C ALA A 232 9.39 6.29 -16.52
N LYS A 233 9.80 7.05 -17.52
CA LYS A 233 9.68 6.68 -18.94
C LYS A 233 10.39 5.36 -19.22
N LYS A 234 11.64 5.19 -18.74
CA LYS A 234 12.39 3.95 -18.93
C LYS A 234 11.69 2.75 -18.30
N ILE A 235 11.11 2.91 -17.10
CA ILE A 235 10.28 1.85 -16.50
C ILE A 235 9.14 1.49 -17.45
N LEU A 236 8.34 2.48 -17.88
CA LEU A 236 7.16 2.26 -18.74
C LEU A 236 7.50 1.61 -20.08
N GLU A 237 8.58 2.05 -20.75
CA GLU A 237 9.01 1.50 -22.03
C GLU A 237 9.45 0.03 -21.95
N ASN A 238 9.82 -0.44 -20.77
CA ASN A 238 10.23 -1.83 -20.54
C ASN A 238 9.11 -2.70 -19.93
N LEU A 239 7.91 -2.17 -19.74
CA LEU A 239 6.77 -2.97 -19.30
C LEU A 239 6.25 -3.86 -20.43
N LYS A 240 5.91 -5.10 -20.07
CA LYS A 240 5.30 -6.12 -20.94
C LYS A 240 3.98 -6.56 -20.33
N MET A 241 3.04 -5.62 -20.26
CA MET A 241 1.72 -5.80 -19.65
C MET A 241 0.65 -5.44 -20.66
N SER A 242 -0.43 -6.24 -20.77
CA SER A 242 -1.55 -5.97 -21.67
C SER A 242 -2.71 -5.24 -21.00
N ASP A 243 -2.93 -5.48 -19.69
CA ASP A 243 -4.16 -5.08 -18.98
C ASP A 243 -3.89 -4.27 -17.70
N CYS A 244 -2.74 -3.58 -17.59
CA CYS A 244 -2.40 -2.74 -16.46
C CYS A 244 -2.78 -1.27 -16.73
N ILE A 245 -3.33 -0.60 -15.71
CA ILE A 245 -3.66 0.84 -15.71
C ILE A 245 -2.62 1.63 -14.90
#